data_c22a35f37151635b5ad9009a31db02af
#
_entry.id   c22a35f37151635b5ad9009a31db02af
#
_cell.length_a   1.000
_cell.length_b   1.000
_cell.length_c   1.000
_cell.angle_alpha   90.00
_cell.angle_beta   90.00
_cell.angle_gamma   90.00
#
_symmetry.space_group_name_H-M   'P 1'
#
loop_
_entity.id
_entity.type
_entity.pdbx_description
1 polymer ?
#
loop_
_entity_poly.entity_id
_entity_poly.type
_entity_poly.pdbx_seq_one_letter_code
_entity_poly.pdbx_strand_id
1 'polypeptide(L)' 'LAKELIAAGTPITEVCYSCGFQNYSTFSRAYKKSFGESPRDYRQSL' A
#
# COMPACT_ATOMS: atom_id res chain seq x y z
N LEU A 1 -0.62 -7.79 -5.51
CA LEU A 1 -1.38 -8.02 -4.27
C LEU A 1 -1.80 -6.73 -3.60
N ALA A 2 -0.84 -5.88 -3.24
CA ALA A 2 -1.17 -4.64 -2.54
C ALA A 2 -2.04 -3.72 -3.38
N LYS A 3 -1.74 -3.58 -4.66
CA LYS A 3 -2.54 -2.74 -5.55
C LYS A 3 -3.98 -3.22 -5.67
N GLU A 4 -4.16 -4.52 -5.72
CA GLU A 4 -5.50 -5.11 -5.83
C GLU A 4 -6.33 -4.80 -4.59
N LEU A 5 -5.73 -4.89 -3.42
CA LEU A 5 -6.41 -4.59 -2.17
C LEU A 5 -6.77 -3.12 -2.08
N ILE A 6 -5.87 -2.24 -2.49
CA ILE A 6 -6.12 -0.80 -2.48
C ILE A 6 -7.25 -0.45 -3.46
N ALA A 7 -7.22 -1.03 -4.64
CA ALA A 7 -8.24 -0.79 -5.65
C ALA A 7 -9.61 -1.30 -5.21
N ALA A 8 -9.63 -2.34 -4.37
CA ALA A 8 -10.88 -2.87 -3.83
C ALA A 8 -11.47 -2.02 -2.71
N GLY A 9 -10.76 -0.96 -2.30
CA GLY A 9 -11.24 -0.07 -1.24
C GLY A 9 -10.77 -0.44 0.15
N THR A 10 -9.84 -1.38 0.26
CA THR A 10 -9.29 -1.78 1.56
C THR A 10 -8.46 -0.64 2.14
N PRO A 11 -8.60 -0.32 3.45
CA PRO A 11 -7.77 0.70 4.08
C PRO A 11 -6.28 0.35 3.92
N ILE A 12 -5.46 1.37 3.71
CA ILE A 12 -4.03 1.16 3.48
C ILE A 12 -3.36 0.48 4.66
N THR A 13 -3.79 0.79 5.89
CA THR A 13 -3.27 0.14 7.08
C THR A 13 -3.54 -1.36 7.07
N GLU A 14 -4.72 -1.77 6.63
CA GLU A 14 -5.07 -3.18 6.48
C GLU A 14 -4.19 -3.85 5.43
N VAL A 15 -3.95 -3.16 4.32
CA VAL A 15 -3.09 -3.67 3.26
C VAL A 15 -1.67 -3.88 3.80
N CYS A 16 -1.19 -2.95 4.61
CA CYS A 16 0.12 -3.04 5.24
C CYS A 16 0.25 -4.33 6.06
N TYR A 17 -0.71 -4.59 6.92
CA TYR A 17 -0.68 -5.80 7.77
C TYR A 17 -0.86 -7.06 6.95
N SER A 18 -1.72 -7.04 5.95
CA SER A 18 -1.94 -8.18 5.07
C SER A 18 -0.68 -8.58 4.31
N CYS A 19 0.19 -7.61 4.02
CA CYS A 19 1.44 -7.86 3.33
C CYS A 19 2.58 -8.26 4.28
N GLY A 20 2.31 -8.32 5.59
CA GLY A 20 3.28 -8.75 6.57
C GLY A 20 4.15 -7.66 7.15
N PHE A 21 3.80 -6.42 6.95
CA PHE A 21 4.55 -5.29 7.51
C PHE A 21 3.99 -4.90 8.88
N GLN A 22 4.88 -4.55 9.81
CA GLN A 22 4.48 -4.18 11.16
C GLN A 22 4.16 -2.69 11.29
N ASN A 23 4.71 -1.86 10.41
CA ASN A 23 4.39 -0.45 10.43
C ASN A 23 4.25 0.08 9.01
N TYR A 24 3.48 1.17 8.91
CA TYR A 24 3.16 1.76 7.63
C TYR A 24 4.37 2.36 6.93
N SER A 25 5.30 2.95 7.69
CA SER A 25 6.47 3.59 7.09
C SER A 25 7.30 2.61 6.27
N THR A 26 7.54 1.42 6.84
CA THR A 26 8.29 0.38 6.13
C THR A 26 7.54 -0.08 4.89
N PHE A 27 6.25 -0.29 5.04
CA PHE A 27 5.41 -0.70 3.91
C PHE A 27 5.42 0.34 2.80
N SER A 28 5.27 1.60 3.16
CA SER A 28 5.23 2.69 2.19
C SER A 28 6.53 2.78 1.39
N ARG A 29 7.66 2.62 2.05
CA ARG A 29 8.97 2.63 1.37
C ARG A 29 9.10 1.48 0.40
N ALA A 30 8.72 0.27 0.85
CA ALA A 30 8.80 -0.92 0.01
C ALA A 30 7.87 -0.78 -1.20
N TYR A 31 6.67 -0.28 -0.96
CA TYR A 31 5.71 -0.09 -2.03
C TYR A 31 6.22 0.91 -3.07
N LYS A 32 6.74 2.04 -2.60
CA LYS A 32 7.26 3.06 -3.51
C LYS A 32 8.42 2.53 -4.33
N LYS A 33 9.28 1.74 -3.72
CA LYS A 33 10.41 1.13 -4.42
C LYS A 33 9.96 0.15 -5.49
N SER A 34 8.91 -0.61 -5.22
CA SER A 34 8.40 -1.61 -6.15
C SER A 34 7.54 -1.02 -7.26
N PHE A 35 6.74 -0.02 -6.95
CA PHE A 35 5.76 0.51 -7.90
C PHE A 35 6.03 1.94 -8.36
N GLY A 36 6.99 2.62 -7.75
CA GLY A 36 7.35 3.98 -8.14
C GLY A 36 6.52 5.07 -7.52
N GLU A 37 5.49 4.73 -6.75
CA GLU A 37 4.65 5.69 -6.05
C GLU A 37 4.20 5.10 -4.73
N SER A 38 3.84 5.96 -3.78
CA SER A 38 3.37 5.49 -2.49
C SER A 38 1.96 4.89 -2.61
N PRO A 39 1.57 3.97 -1.70
CA PRO A 39 0.24 3.39 -1.74
C PRO A 39 -0.86 4.44 -1.57
N ARG A 40 -0.56 5.49 -0.82
CA ARG A 40 -1.50 6.59 -0.63
C ARG A 40 -1.72 7.36 -1.93
N ASP A 41 -0.64 7.61 -2.67
CA ASP A 41 -0.73 8.29 -3.96
C ASP A 41 -1.54 7.47 -4.95
N TYR A 42 -1.31 6.17 -4.97
CA TYR A 42 -2.07 5.28 -5.84
C TYR A 42 -3.56 5.34 -5.53
N ARG A 43 -3.90 5.31 -4.24
CA ARG A 43 -5.30 5.37 -3.82
C ARG A 43 -5.96 6.66 -4.26
N GLN A 44 -5.24 7.78 -4.18
CA GLN A 44 -5.78 9.07 -4.60
C GLN A 44 -6.00 9.15 -6.11
N SER A 45 -5.26 8.35 -6.87
CA SER A 45 -5.40 8.30 -8.32
C SER A 45 -6.62 7.50 -8.78
N LEU A 46 -7.16 6.70 -7.90
CA LEU A 46 -8.36 5.93 -8.21
C LEU A 46 -9.62 6.80 -8.12
#